data_02f7754f2d6505d6e78f8fa31b2045bd
#
_entry.id   02f7754f2d6505d6e78f8fa31b2045bd
#
_cell.length_a   1.000
_cell.length_b   1.000
_cell.length_c   1.000
_cell.angle_alpha   90.00
_cell.angle_beta   90.00
_cell.angle_gamma   90.00
#
_symmetry.space_group_name_H-M   'P 1'
#
loop_
_entity.id
_entity.type
_entity.pdbx_description
1 polymer ?
#
loop_
_entity_poly.entity_id
_entity_poly.type
_entity_poly.pdbx_seq_one_letter_code
_entity_poly.pdbx_strand_id
1 'polypeptide(L)'
;MNRLAFALFRLIAITLIAFPLWAAAAEPQSSQPAAEMEFIEVDPGQTTSLRCRGSGTPFVAVGFNYFSPHVGWAPKLWQQFDETTVRQQLALGREQGFNTIRVFLTLESFHRQPGQVCDEGAAKFRTLLAICRELDIRVIPCGPDHWEGLPAWRAKKDPFADEQVLQADEQWWESFTRMFADDPTILAWDLLNEPSIGWDSPAMLPKWNAWLRNQYGSHEQIATAYHCDPQQLGAPDQIPIPAATPNAEDPQLFDYQRFRESVADAWTRRLCAAIRKGDPQHLVTVGHIQWAATAFLPGVRHYAAFDLQANARHVDFVTIHFYPLVSPNPGQGQRGVDANAAYLEAVLRECSVGKPIMLGEFAWYGGGDIRRGDQVIMPPQTPEDQVAWCSRLLEVSQGRVCGWLHWAFADTPTSMDLTRWSGIWTADLQLKPWGVLYGEFARRASVMPAPPRPFSPLARDEAQRRLSITNPNSEFRATSSQ
;
A
#
# COMPACT_ATOMS: atom_id res chain seq x y z
N MET A 1 27.19 -81.03 -5.77
CA MET A 1 27.65 -81.30 -7.15
C MET A 1 27.97 -79.92 -7.76
N ASN A 2 29.24 -79.58 -7.76
CA ASN A 2 30.12 -79.37 -8.89
C ASN A 2 29.52 -78.42 -9.94
N ARG A 3 30.15 -77.32 -10.36
CA ARG A 3 31.54 -76.96 -10.72
C ARG A 3 31.59 -75.41 -10.89
N LEU A 4 32.57 -74.75 -10.34
CA LEU A 4 33.86 -74.34 -10.96
C LEU A 4 33.76 -73.61 -12.33
N ALA A 5 34.13 -72.36 -12.36
CA ALA A 5 35.33 -71.68 -12.85
C ALA A 5 34.88 -70.62 -13.89
N PHE A 6 35.44 -69.44 -14.14
CA PHE A 6 36.83 -69.03 -14.24
C PHE A 6 36.90 -67.49 -14.16
N ALA A 7 37.89 -66.94 -13.54
CA ALA A 7 38.28 -65.54 -13.52
C ALA A 7 38.94 -65.16 -14.86
N LEU A 8 38.66 -63.95 -15.33
CA LEU A 8 39.53 -63.25 -16.30
C LEU A 8 39.79 -61.80 -15.80
N PHE A 9 40.99 -61.62 -15.26
CA PHE A 9 41.59 -60.32 -15.01
C PHE A 9 41.94 -59.69 -16.34
N ARG A 10 41.41 -58.48 -16.61
CA ARG A 10 41.98 -57.56 -17.60
C ARG A 10 42.58 -56.38 -16.85
N LEU A 11 43.90 -56.32 -16.86
CA LEU A 11 44.70 -55.12 -16.54
C LEU A 11 44.37 -54.04 -17.54
N ILE A 12 43.85 -52.94 -17.06
CA ILE A 12 43.82 -51.67 -17.82
C ILE A 12 44.93 -50.80 -17.24
N ALA A 13 45.94 -50.57 -18.05
CA ALA A 13 47.01 -49.64 -17.77
C ALA A 13 46.46 -48.20 -17.82
N ILE A 14 46.44 -47.51 -16.71
CA ILE A 14 46.11 -46.07 -16.66
C ILE A 14 47.37 -45.29 -16.91
N THR A 15 47.47 -44.71 -18.10
CA THR A 15 48.49 -43.74 -18.46
C THR A 15 48.13 -42.37 -17.82
N LEU A 16 48.83 -41.98 -16.78
CA LEU A 16 48.73 -40.67 -16.17
C LEU A 16 49.35 -39.63 -17.12
N ILE A 17 48.49 -38.89 -17.81
CA ILE A 17 48.91 -37.67 -18.51
C ILE A 17 48.87 -36.54 -17.48
N ALA A 18 50.01 -36.06 -17.04
CA ALA A 18 50.15 -34.87 -16.22
C ALA A 18 49.89 -33.61 -17.09
N PHE A 19 48.73 -32.98 -16.89
CA PHE A 19 48.51 -31.62 -17.39
C PHE A 19 49.13 -30.62 -16.41
N PRO A 20 49.90 -29.63 -16.86
CA PRO A 20 50.35 -28.59 -15.98
C PRO A 20 49.15 -27.72 -15.59
N LEU A 21 48.83 -27.62 -14.31
CA LEU A 21 47.96 -26.59 -13.75
C LEU A 21 48.62 -25.23 -13.93
N TRP A 22 48.24 -24.54 -15.00
CA TRP A 22 48.46 -23.13 -15.09
C TRP A 22 47.31 -22.46 -14.32
N ALA A 23 47.54 -22.08 -13.08
CA ALA A 23 46.67 -21.21 -12.31
C ALA A 23 46.75 -19.82 -12.96
N ALA A 24 45.86 -19.55 -13.90
CA ALA A 24 45.56 -18.17 -14.28
C ALA A 24 44.97 -17.50 -13.03
N ALA A 25 45.72 -16.62 -12.41
CA ALA A 25 45.19 -15.68 -11.43
C ALA A 25 44.06 -14.91 -12.11
N ALA A 26 42.80 -15.12 -11.67
CA ALA A 26 41.69 -14.27 -12.06
C ALA A 26 42.03 -12.87 -11.59
N GLU A 27 42.29 -11.96 -12.54
CA GLU A 27 42.34 -10.54 -12.22
C GLU A 27 41.02 -10.17 -11.52
N PRO A 28 41.08 -9.37 -10.44
CA PRO A 28 39.86 -8.88 -9.83
C PRO A 28 39.11 -8.10 -10.91
N GLN A 29 37.91 -8.58 -11.26
CA GLN A 29 36.99 -7.82 -12.11
C GLN A 29 36.91 -6.42 -11.49
N SER A 30 37.35 -5.43 -12.22
CA SER A 30 37.19 -4.03 -11.86
C SER A 30 35.68 -3.85 -11.62
N SER A 31 35.32 -3.57 -10.38
CA SER A 31 33.97 -3.19 -10.03
C SER A 31 33.60 -1.98 -10.89
N GLN A 32 32.79 -2.17 -11.92
CA GLN A 32 32.16 -1.04 -12.56
C GLN A 32 31.48 -0.24 -11.46
N PRO A 33 31.66 1.08 -11.40
CA PRO A 33 30.95 1.89 -10.44
C PRO A 33 29.45 1.55 -10.58
N ALA A 34 28.79 1.24 -9.47
CA ALA A 34 27.35 1.00 -9.45
C ALA A 34 26.69 2.15 -10.22
N ALA A 35 25.86 1.84 -11.21
CA ALA A 35 25.18 2.86 -11.99
C ALA A 35 24.47 3.81 -11.01
N GLU A 36 24.69 5.10 -11.19
CA GLU A 36 24.10 6.11 -10.31
C GLU A 36 22.56 5.96 -10.35
N MET A 37 21.92 5.94 -9.19
CA MET A 37 20.47 5.83 -9.10
C MET A 37 19.81 7.03 -9.77
N GLU A 38 18.88 6.78 -10.70
CA GLU A 38 18.13 7.81 -11.39
C GLU A 38 16.78 8.09 -10.70
N PHE A 39 16.25 9.30 -10.83
CA PHE A 39 14.86 9.58 -10.45
C PHE A 39 13.87 8.74 -11.26
N ILE A 40 12.78 8.36 -10.63
CA ILE A 40 11.66 7.69 -11.31
C ILE A 40 10.60 8.71 -11.70
N GLU A 41 10.06 8.56 -12.89
CA GLU A 41 8.97 9.40 -13.40
C GLU A 41 7.86 8.55 -14.04
N VAL A 42 6.68 9.15 -14.21
CA VAL A 42 5.65 8.56 -15.07
C VAL A 42 6.14 8.60 -16.51
N ASP A 43 6.05 7.48 -17.22
CA ASP A 43 6.48 7.42 -18.61
C ASP A 43 5.60 8.33 -19.50
N PRO A 44 6.14 9.38 -20.13
CA PRO A 44 5.35 10.25 -20.99
C PRO A 44 4.83 9.56 -22.27
N GLY A 45 5.48 8.48 -22.68
CA GLY A 45 5.02 7.65 -23.82
C GLY A 45 3.93 6.64 -23.42
N GLN A 46 3.86 6.29 -22.12
CA GLN A 46 2.88 5.34 -21.59
C GLN A 46 2.46 5.78 -20.17
N THR A 47 1.50 6.67 -20.07
CA THR A 47 1.08 7.34 -18.83
C THR A 47 0.57 6.39 -17.73
N THR A 48 0.53 5.08 -17.97
CA THR A 48 0.16 4.05 -17.00
C THR A 48 1.37 3.26 -16.48
N SER A 49 2.59 3.66 -16.82
CA SER A 49 3.83 3.02 -16.40
C SER A 49 4.84 4.01 -15.83
N LEU A 50 5.88 3.48 -15.21
CA LEU A 50 6.99 4.23 -14.64
C LEU A 50 8.28 3.93 -15.43
N ARG A 51 9.22 4.89 -15.42
CA ARG A 51 10.55 4.73 -15.99
C ARG A 51 11.62 5.50 -15.21
N CYS A 52 12.88 5.16 -15.42
CA CYS A 52 14.01 5.97 -15.01
C CYS A 52 14.09 7.23 -15.88
N ARG A 53 14.25 8.41 -15.25
CA ARG A 53 14.16 9.70 -15.95
C ARG A 53 15.26 9.94 -16.97
N GLY A 54 16.50 9.55 -16.64
CA GLY A 54 17.67 9.79 -17.51
C GLY A 54 17.78 8.79 -18.65
N SER A 55 17.75 7.49 -18.33
CA SER A 55 17.91 6.40 -19.31
C SER A 55 16.63 6.08 -20.09
N GLY A 56 15.44 6.45 -19.56
CA GLY A 56 14.17 6.03 -20.11
C GLY A 56 13.86 4.54 -19.89
N THR A 57 14.67 3.83 -19.11
CA THR A 57 14.48 2.42 -18.83
C THR A 57 13.17 2.20 -18.07
N PRO A 58 12.28 1.29 -18.49
CA PRO A 58 11.06 0.97 -17.76
C PRO A 58 11.36 0.56 -16.32
N PHE A 59 10.57 1.04 -15.38
CA PHE A 59 10.68 0.71 -13.96
C PHE A 59 9.41 0.06 -13.45
N VAL A 60 9.56 -1.09 -12.80
CA VAL A 60 8.47 -1.81 -12.14
C VAL A 60 8.82 -1.97 -10.66
N ALA A 61 8.02 -1.41 -9.79
CA ALA A 61 8.22 -1.51 -8.36
C ALA A 61 7.76 -2.88 -7.84
N VAL A 62 8.67 -3.70 -7.34
CA VAL A 62 8.32 -4.98 -6.70
C VAL A 62 9.03 -5.08 -5.37
N GLY A 63 8.26 -5.27 -4.31
CA GLY A 63 8.83 -5.32 -2.97
C GLY A 63 7.80 -5.47 -1.86
N PHE A 64 8.00 -4.79 -0.76
CA PHE A 64 7.20 -5.01 0.44
C PHE A 64 7.10 -3.77 1.32
N ASN A 65 6.09 -3.78 2.18
CA ASN A 65 5.98 -2.87 3.31
C ASN A 65 6.97 -3.34 4.38
N TYR A 66 7.86 -2.44 4.81
CA TYR A 66 8.99 -2.79 5.67
C TYR A 66 8.83 -2.28 7.10
N PHE A 67 8.91 -3.20 8.01
CA PHE A 67 9.20 -3.01 9.43
C PHE A 67 9.79 -4.31 9.97
N SER A 68 10.67 -4.20 10.99
CA SER A 68 11.32 -5.37 11.54
C SER A 68 10.37 -6.17 12.44
N PRO A 69 10.29 -7.51 12.30
CA PRO A 69 9.42 -8.35 13.12
C PRO A 69 9.75 -8.32 14.61
N HIS A 70 10.99 -7.99 14.96
CA HIS A 70 11.46 -8.01 16.35
C HIS A 70 11.18 -6.73 17.14
N VAL A 71 10.84 -5.64 16.45
CA VAL A 71 10.51 -4.36 17.09
C VAL A 71 9.01 -4.18 17.30
N GLY A 72 8.23 -5.21 17.05
CA GLY A 72 6.77 -5.22 17.13
C GLY A 72 6.13 -4.64 15.87
N TRP A 73 4.94 -4.06 16.00
CA TRP A 73 4.18 -3.56 14.88
C TRP A 73 4.85 -2.38 14.15
N ALA A 74 4.45 -2.08 12.93
CA ALA A 74 5.06 -1.09 12.02
C ALA A 74 5.58 0.21 12.66
N PRO A 75 4.86 0.86 13.59
CA PRO A 75 5.29 2.14 14.18
C PRO A 75 6.58 2.08 14.98
N LYS A 76 6.95 0.93 15.51
CA LYS A 76 8.10 0.83 16.41
C LYS A 76 9.45 0.82 15.71
N LEU A 77 9.46 0.77 14.38
CA LEU A 77 10.71 0.78 13.60
C LEU A 77 11.62 1.95 13.99
N TRP A 78 11.08 3.16 14.08
CA TRP A 78 11.89 4.36 14.34
C TRP A 78 12.29 4.52 15.80
N GLN A 79 11.46 4.06 16.75
CA GLN A 79 11.79 4.05 18.16
C GLN A 79 12.93 3.08 18.48
N GLN A 80 12.97 1.95 17.77
CA GLN A 80 13.94 0.87 17.97
C GLN A 80 14.82 0.67 16.73
N PHE A 81 15.13 1.75 16.00
CA PHE A 81 15.90 1.70 14.78
C PHE A 81 17.33 1.21 15.07
N ASP A 82 17.69 0.09 14.47
CA ASP A 82 19.02 -0.49 14.48
C ASP A 82 19.53 -0.68 13.06
N GLU A 83 20.56 0.07 12.71
CA GLU A 83 21.12 0.10 11.35
C GLU A 83 21.57 -1.28 10.87
N THR A 84 22.20 -2.06 11.75
CA THR A 84 22.73 -3.39 11.39
C THR A 84 21.61 -4.34 11.04
N THR A 85 20.58 -4.38 11.87
CA THR A 85 19.38 -5.21 11.65
C THR A 85 18.67 -4.79 10.37
N VAL A 86 18.46 -3.50 10.16
CA VAL A 86 17.81 -2.98 8.95
C VAL A 86 18.58 -3.37 7.69
N ARG A 87 19.90 -3.18 7.70
CA ARG A 87 20.77 -3.55 6.59
C ARG A 87 20.70 -5.04 6.26
N GLN A 88 20.80 -5.90 7.26
CA GLN A 88 20.70 -7.35 7.08
C GLN A 88 19.35 -7.78 6.49
N GLN A 89 18.26 -7.25 7.01
CA GLN A 89 16.92 -7.58 6.55
C GLN A 89 16.66 -7.09 5.12
N LEU A 90 17.07 -5.88 4.79
CA LEU A 90 16.90 -5.35 3.43
C LEU A 90 17.81 -6.07 2.42
N ALA A 91 19.00 -6.53 2.84
CA ALA A 91 19.84 -7.36 1.98
C ALA A 91 19.15 -8.68 1.60
N LEU A 92 18.46 -9.35 2.54
CA LEU A 92 17.62 -10.52 2.22
C LEU A 92 16.57 -10.20 1.15
N GLY A 93 15.95 -9.01 1.25
CA GLY A 93 15.00 -8.54 0.23
C GLY A 93 15.66 -8.39 -1.14
N ARG A 94 16.82 -7.75 -1.20
CA ARG A 94 17.57 -7.56 -2.44
C ARG A 94 18.01 -8.87 -3.08
N GLU A 95 18.46 -9.82 -2.30
CA GLU A 95 18.84 -11.17 -2.76
C GLU A 95 17.66 -11.89 -3.45
N GLN A 96 16.43 -11.66 -3.01
CA GLN A 96 15.23 -12.18 -3.67
C GLN A 96 14.84 -11.38 -4.93
N GLY A 97 15.48 -10.26 -5.22
CA GLY A 97 15.21 -9.43 -6.40
C GLY A 97 14.23 -8.29 -6.16
N PHE A 98 13.85 -8.04 -4.91
CA PHE A 98 13.00 -6.89 -4.58
C PHE A 98 13.79 -5.58 -4.72
N ASN A 99 13.13 -4.56 -5.29
CA ASN A 99 13.73 -3.28 -5.61
C ASN A 99 13.03 -2.07 -4.95
N THR A 100 11.97 -2.30 -4.18
CA THR A 100 11.20 -1.21 -3.57
C THR A 100 10.70 -1.61 -2.19
N ILE A 101 10.79 -0.68 -1.23
CA ILE A 101 10.14 -0.81 0.07
C ILE A 101 9.20 0.38 0.31
N ARG A 102 8.14 0.16 1.06
CA ARG A 102 7.31 1.20 1.65
C ARG A 102 7.49 1.20 3.15
N VAL A 103 7.75 2.36 3.75
CA VAL A 103 8.00 2.53 5.19
C VAL A 103 7.09 3.60 5.76
N PHE A 104 6.70 3.44 7.02
CA PHE A 104 5.75 4.32 7.68
C PHE A 104 6.47 5.34 8.53
N LEU A 105 6.34 6.61 8.19
CA LEU A 105 6.70 7.69 9.09
C LEU A 105 5.62 7.80 10.18
N THR A 106 6.00 8.24 11.37
CA THR A 106 5.05 8.37 12.48
C THR A 106 5.11 9.77 13.09
N LEU A 107 3.99 10.24 13.63
CA LEU A 107 3.89 11.57 14.19
C LEU A 107 4.88 11.77 15.36
N GLU A 108 4.98 10.79 16.24
CA GLU A 108 5.89 10.87 17.41
C GLU A 108 7.37 10.85 17.03
N SER A 109 7.75 10.19 15.96
CA SER A 109 9.14 10.15 15.51
C SER A 109 9.52 11.28 14.55
N PHE A 110 8.55 11.85 13.79
CA PHE A 110 8.85 12.81 12.73
C PHE A 110 8.18 14.17 12.85
N HIS A 111 7.01 14.30 13.54
CA HIS A 111 6.19 15.51 13.57
C HIS A 111 5.67 15.80 15.00
N ARG A 112 6.56 15.82 15.99
CA ARG A 112 6.21 16.03 17.41
C ARG A 112 5.65 17.42 17.73
N GLN A 113 6.07 18.42 16.97
CA GLN A 113 5.65 19.82 17.13
C GLN A 113 5.01 20.34 15.85
N PRO A 114 4.02 21.23 15.92
CA PRO A 114 3.32 21.74 14.74
C PRO A 114 4.30 22.28 13.70
N GLY A 115 4.24 21.74 12.47
CA GLY A 115 5.02 22.17 11.32
C GLY A 115 6.54 21.92 11.39
N GLN A 116 7.04 21.29 12.47
CA GLN A 116 8.48 21.07 12.67
C GLN A 116 8.87 19.62 12.39
N VAL A 117 9.94 19.47 11.62
CA VAL A 117 10.58 18.15 11.40
C VAL A 117 11.38 17.77 12.64
N CYS A 118 11.25 16.53 13.10
CA CYS A 118 12.08 15.98 14.17
C CYS A 118 13.44 15.56 13.61
N ASP A 119 14.52 16.19 14.07
CA ASP A 119 15.88 15.94 13.57
C ASP A 119 16.33 14.50 13.79
N GLU A 120 15.95 13.87 14.92
CA GLU A 120 16.26 12.48 15.21
C GLU A 120 15.61 11.52 14.18
N GLY A 121 14.32 11.72 13.89
CA GLY A 121 13.60 10.95 12.90
C GLY A 121 14.20 11.13 11.50
N ALA A 122 14.49 12.38 11.12
CA ALA A 122 15.11 12.71 9.85
C ALA A 122 16.52 12.08 9.71
N ALA A 123 17.31 12.03 10.78
CA ALA A 123 18.62 11.38 10.77
C ALA A 123 18.50 9.86 10.56
N LYS A 124 17.58 9.18 11.27
CA LYS A 124 17.30 7.76 11.07
C LYS A 124 16.82 7.45 9.64
N PHE A 125 15.95 8.31 9.10
CA PHE A 125 15.48 8.18 7.73
C PHE A 125 16.61 8.34 6.71
N ARG A 126 17.55 9.29 6.93
CA ARG A 126 18.76 9.44 6.10
C ARG A 126 19.63 8.18 6.12
N THR A 127 19.78 7.54 7.28
CA THR A 127 20.49 6.26 7.40
C THR A 127 19.79 5.16 6.61
N LEU A 128 18.45 5.06 6.69
CA LEU A 128 17.68 4.10 5.90
C LEU A 128 17.89 4.32 4.38
N LEU A 129 17.84 5.58 3.91
CA LEU A 129 18.09 5.90 2.50
C LEU A 129 19.50 5.51 2.06
N ALA A 130 20.52 5.72 2.90
CA ALA A 130 21.87 5.31 2.60
C ALA A 130 21.97 3.77 2.43
N ILE A 131 21.37 3.00 3.33
CA ILE A 131 21.30 1.54 3.22
C ILE A 131 20.58 1.11 1.94
N CYS A 132 19.45 1.71 1.64
CA CYS A 132 18.66 1.39 0.46
C CYS A 132 19.41 1.72 -0.84
N ARG A 133 20.15 2.84 -0.88
CA ARG A 133 20.99 3.22 -2.02
C ARG A 133 22.08 2.19 -2.26
N GLU A 134 22.78 1.77 -1.23
CA GLU A 134 23.83 0.73 -1.33
C GLU A 134 23.26 -0.61 -1.85
N LEU A 135 22.04 -0.93 -1.50
CA LEU A 135 21.35 -2.15 -1.91
C LEU A 135 20.54 -2.02 -3.22
N ASP A 136 20.56 -0.86 -3.87
CA ASP A 136 19.74 -0.57 -5.05
C ASP A 136 18.23 -0.85 -4.80
N ILE A 137 17.72 -0.33 -3.69
CA ILE A 137 16.31 -0.42 -3.28
C ILE A 137 15.71 0.99 -3.24
N ARG A 138 14.55 1.17 -3.84
CA ARG A 138 13.77 2.41 -3.76
C ARG A 138 12.91 2.45 -2.51
N VAL A 139 12.61 3.65 -2.03
CA VAL A 139 11.84 3.87 -0.82
C VAL A 139 10.59 4.70 -1.13
N ILE A 140 9.43 4.27 -0.63
CA ILE A 140 8.20 5.04 -0.58
C ILE A 140 7.91 5.33 0.90
N PRO A 141 8.30 6.50 1.44
CA PRO A 141 7.90 6.91 2.78
C PRO A 141 6.42 7.32 2.78
N CYS A 142 5.67 6.78 3.74
CA CYS A 142 4.25 7.00 3.93
C CYS A 142 3.99 7.68 5.27
N GLY A 143 3.12 8.62 5.31
CA GLY A 143 2.70 9.25 6.56
C GLY A 143 3.10 10.71 6.68
N PRO A 144 3.13 11.32 7.90
CA PRO A 144 3.25 10.63 9.20
C PRO A 144 1.91 10.14 9.77
N ASP A 145 1.93 8.93 10.31
CA ASP A 145 0.78 8.26 10.89
C ASP A 145 0.79 8.31 12.44
N HIS A 146 -0.35 7.97 13.05
CA HIS A 146 -0.61 8.07 14.48
C HIS A 146 -0.18 6.86 15.32
N TRP A 147 0.37 5.83 14.74
CA TRP A 147 0.55 4.51 15.38
C TRP A 147 1.50 4.49 16.57
N GLU A 148 2.45 5.40 16.67
CA GLU A 148 3.29 5.57 17.86
C GLU A 148 2.63 6.48 18.92
N GLY A 149 1.46 7.02 18.62
CA GLY A 149 0.73 7.96 19.42
C GLY A 149 0.46 9.28 18.71
N LEU A 150 -0.41 10.08 19.30
CA LEU A 150 -0.73 11.42 18.84
C LEU A 150 -0.05 12.46 19.71
N PRO A 151 0.76 13.35 19.14
CA PRO A 151 1.27 14.51 19.86
C PRO A 151 0.13 15.35 20.46
N ALA A 152 0.34 15.92 21.64
CA ALA A 152 -0.69 16.62 22.41
C ALA A 152 -1.38 17.75 21.61
N TRP A 153 -0.63 18.44 20.75
CA TRP A 153 -1.17 19.53 19.93
C TRP A 153 -2.19 19.06 18.88
N ARG A 154 -2.12 17.77 18.48
CA ARG A 154 -2.99 17.15 17.48
C ARG A 154 -4.16 16.38 18.12
N ALA A 155 -4.04 16.03 19.40
CA ALA A 155 -5.05 15.26 20.10
C ALA A 155 -6.43 15.93 20.01
N LYS A 156 -7.48 15.14 19.76
CA LYS A 156 -8.89 15.57 19.60
C LYS A 156 -9.18 16.53 18.45
N LYS A 157 -8.23 16.73 17.53
CA LYS A 157 -8.44 17.53 16.32
C LYS A 157 -8.69 16.63 15.14
N ASP A 158 -9.50 17.10 14.18
CA ASP A 158 -9.76 16.42 12.93
C ASP A 158 -8.53 16.56 12.00
N PRO A 159 -7.90 15.45 11.57
CA PRO A 159 -6.70 15.52 10.74
C PRO A 159 -6.96 16.04 9.32
N PHE A 160 -8.21 16.04 8.87
CA PHE A 160 -8.58 16.42 7.51
C PHE A 160 -9.33 17.75 7.41
N ALA A 161 -9.93 18.21 8.51
CA ALA A 161 -10.78 19.39 8.51
C ALA A 161 -10.32 20.51 9.46
N ASP A 162 -9.51 20.22 10.50
CA ASP A 162 -8.98 21.25 11.41
C ASP A 162 -7.88 22.08 10.72
N GLU A 163 -8.09 23.38 10.62
CA GLU A 163 -7.19 24.25 9.86
C GLU A 163 -5.80 24.37 10.47
N GLN A 164 -5.67 24.29 11.80
CA GLN A 164 -4.37 24.33 12.45
C GLN A 164 -3.57 23.06 12.17
N VAL A 165 -4.25 21.91 12.11
CA VAL A 165 -3.63 20.63 11.75
C VAL A 165 -3.18 20.65 10.30
N LEU A 166 -4.05 21.09 9.40
CA LEU A 166 -3.74 21.18 7.97
C LEU A 166 -2.54 22.08 7.68
N GLN A 167 -2.47 23.26 8.31
CA GLN A 167 -1.34 24.19 8.17
C GLN A 167 -0.04 23.59 8.72
N ALA A 168 -0.10 22.90 9.88
CA ALA A 168 1.06 22.23 10.44
C ALA A 168 1.55 21.09 9.54
N ASP A 169 0.65 20.30 8.98
CA ASP A 169 0.98 19.22 8.06
C ASP A 169 1.60 19.77 6.75
N GLU A 170 1.06 20.85 6.19
CA GLU A 170 1.63 21.54 5.01
C GLU A 170 3.07 22.01 5.27
N GLN A 171 3.31 22.69 6.41
CA GLN A 171 4.63 23.18 6.79
C GLN A 171 5.63 22.02 6.99
N TRP A 172 5.17 20.96 7.64
CA TRP A 172 5.98 19.79 7.88
C TRP A 172 6.36 19.09 6.55
N TRP A 173 5.38 18.83 5.67
CA TRP A 173 5.63 18.20 4.38
C TRP A 173 6.59 19.04 3.51
N GLU A 174 6.38 20.34 3.41
CA GLU A 174 7.27 21.24 2.67
C GLU A 174 8.71 21.18 3.21
N SER A 175 8.88 21.19 4.54
CA SER A 175 10.18 21.18 5.19
C SER A 175 10.86 19.82 5.07
N PHE A 176 10.12 18.74 5.33
CA PHE A 176 10.65 17.37 5.30
C PHE A 176 11.08 16.96 3.88
N THR A 177 10.25 17.20 2.89
CA THR A 177 10.57 16.83 1.51
C THR A 177 11.74 17.62 0.95
N ARG A 178 11.88 18.92 1.33
CA ARG A 178 13.04 19.73 0.94
C ARG A 178 14.37 19.15 1.42
N MET A 179 14.39 18.48 2.56
CA MET A 179 15.61 17.86 3.09
C MET A 179 16.15 16.69 2.25
N PHE A 180 15.27 16.10 1.42
CA PHE A 180 15.53 14.87 0.67
C PHE A 180 15.21 15.00 -0.83
N ALA A 181 14.96 16.21 -1.32
CA ALA A 181 14.52 16.46 -2.70
C ALA A 181 15.50 15.96 -3.78
N ASP A 182 16.79 15.92 -3.45
CA ASP A 182 17.83 15.49 -4.38
C ASP A 182 18.26 14.02 -4.21
N ASP A 183 17.53 13.24 -3.40
CA ASP A 183 17.87 11.83 -3.14
C ASP A 183 17.05 10.86 -4.00
N PRO A 184 17.61 10.36 -5.13
CA PRO A 184 16.87 9.49 -6.04
C PRO A 184 16.52 8.12 -5.46
N THR A 185 16.98 7.78 -4.25
CA THR A 185 16.57 6.57 -3.55
C THR A 185 15.08 6.60 -3.22
N ILE A 186 14.50 7.79 -3.06
CA ILE A 186 13.05 7.96 -2.89
C ILE A 186 12.38 7.77 -4.25
N LEU A 187 11.37 6.88 -4.31
CA LEU A 187 10.53 6.70 -5.48
C LEU A 187 9.40 7.74 -5.49
N ALA A 188 8.70 7.84 -4.38
CA ALA A 188 7.52 8.68 -4.26
C ALA A 188 7.24 9.01 -2.79
N TRP A 189 6.54 10.10 -2.54
CA TRP A 189 5.93 10.44 -1.26
C TRP A 189 4.50 9.91 -1.20
N ASP A 190 4.17 9.16 -0.18
CA ASP A 190 2.81 8.67 0.09
C ASP A 190 2.22 9.49 1.25
N LEU A 191 1.14 10.22 0.98
CA LEU A 191 0.61 11.18 1.94
C LEU A 191 0.17 10.58 3.26
N LEU A 192 -0.46 9.40 3.24
CA LEU A 192 -0.96 8.73 4.45
C LEU A 192 -1.41 7.31 4.13
N ASN A 193 -1.26 6.43 5.12
CA ASN A 193 -1.79 5.07 5.05
C ASN A 193 -3.31 5.06 5.24
N GLU A 194 -4.02 4.52 4.26
CA GLU A 194 -5.46 4.25 4.29
C GLU A 194 -6.33 5.39 4.88
N PRO A 195 -6.16 6.64 4.40
CA PRO A 195 -6.91 7.75 4.98
C PRO A 195 -8.42 7.57 4.80
N SER A 196 -9.16 7.93 5.84
CA SER A 196 -10.61 7.92 5.83
C SER A 196 -11.16 9.16 6.54
N ILE A 197 -12.00 9.91 5.84
CA ILE A 197 -12.63 11.10 6.41
C ILE A 197 -13.65 10.68 7.46
N GLY A 198 -13.50 11.16 8.67
CA GLY A 198 -14.46 10.94 9.74
C GLY A 198 -15.88 11.38 9.36
N TRP A 199 -16.89 10.83 10.07
CA TRP A 199 -18.26 11.25 9.80
C TRP A 199 -18.56 12.60 10.42
N ASP A 200 -18.14 12.82 11.65
CA ASP A 200 -18.45 14.00 12.42
C ASP A 200 -17.25 14.49 13.21
N SER A 201 -17.06 15.81 13.22
CA SER A 201 -16.12 16.49 14.09
C SER A 201 -16.52 17.97 14.25
N PRO A 202 -16.07 18.67 15.31
CA PRO A 202 -16.30 20.10 15.46
C PRO A 202 -15.83 20.94 14.27
N ALA A 203 -14.79 20.49 13.55
CA ALA A 203 -14.26 21.18 12.38
C ALA A 203 -15.10 20.95 11.12
N MET A 204 -15.87 19.88 11.04
CA MET A 204 -16.71 19.53 9.89
C MET A 204 -17.97 20.38 9.81
N LEU A 205 -18.63 20.71 10.92
CA LEU A 205 -19.90 21.41 10.93
C LEU A 205 -19.89 22.77 10.20
N PRO A 206 -18.93 23.68 10.47
CA PRO A 206 -18.89 24.96 9.75
C PRO A 206 -18.55 24.77 8.26
N LYS A 207 -17.72 23.80 7.91
CA LYS A 207 -17.38 23.48 6.52
C LYS A 207 -18.58 22.89 5.77
N TRP A 208 -19.37 22.06 6.43
CA TRP A 208 -20.63 21.52 5.89
C TRP A 208 -21.61 22.63 5.54
N ASN A 209 -21.83 23.54 6.46
CA ASN A 209 -22.75 24.67 6.22
C ASN A 209 -22.24 25.62 5.12
N ALA A 210 -20.91 25.84 5.04
CA ALA A 210 -20.33 26.60 3.95
C ALA A 210 -20.49 25.88 2.60
N TRP A 211 -20.34 24.55 2.57
CA TRP A 211 -20.55 23.74 1.38
C TRP A 211 -22.01 23.82 0.90
N LEU A 212 -22.97 23.69 1.81
CA LEU A 212 -24.40 23.81 1.49
C LEU A 212 -24.74 25.17 0.89
N ARG A 213 -24.22 26.26 1.45
CA ARG A 213 -24.42 27.62 0.88
C ARG A 213 -23.85 27.73 -0.52
N ASN A 214 -22.68 27.16 -0.74
CA ASN A 214 -22.05 27.19 -2.07
C ASN A 214 -22.83 26.38 -3.10
N GLN A 215 -23.50 25.30 -2.69
CA GLN A 215 -24.29 24.45 -3.58
C GLN A 215 -25.68 25.06 -3.88
N TYR A 216 -26.33 25.59 -2.89
CA TYR A 216 -27.76 25.94 -2.96
C TYR A 216 -28.04 27.44 -2.84
N GLY A 217 -27.13 28.22 -2.29
CA GLY A 217 -27.30 29.67 -2.09
C GLY A 217 -27.91 30.02 -0.74
N SER A 218 -29.22 29.81 -0.54
CA SER A 218 -29.92 30.22 0.69
C SER A 218 -30.46 29.03 1.50
N HIS A 219 -30.79 29.29 2.76
CA HIS A 219 -31.41 28.34 3.65
C HIS A 219 -32.75 27.79 3.10
N GLU A 220 -33.55 28.66 2.49
CA GLU A 220 -34.83 28.27 1.86
C GLU A 220 -34.60 27.40 0.62
N GLN A 221 -33.55 27.67 -0.14
CA GLN A 221 -33.18 26.84 -1.29
C GLN A 221 -32.70 25.43 -0.87
N ILE A 222 -31.96 25.35 0.25
CA ILE A 222 -31.57 24.04 0.83
C ILE A 222 -32.82 23.26 1.25
N ALA A 223 -33.76 23.92 1.97
CA ALA A 223 -35.01 23.29 2.40
C ALA A 223 -35.83 22.78 1.20
N THR A 224 -35.91 23.58 0.14
CA THR A 224 -36.57 23.19 -1.10
C THR A 224 -35.91 21.95 -1.72
N ALA A 225 -34.58 21.91 -1.79
CA ALA A 225 -33.83 20.77 -2.31
C ALA A 225 -34.03 19.47 -1.51
N TYR A 226 -34.19 19.62 -0.19
CA TYR A 226 -34.44 18.48 0.70
C TYR A 226 -35.92 18.17 0.94
N HIS A 227 -36.83 18.89 0.25
CA HIS A 227 -38.27 18.71 0.36
C HIS A 227 -38.78 18.80 1.80
N CYS A 228 -38.29 19.75 2.59
CA CYS A 228 -38.67 19.94 3.98
C CYS A 228 -38.96 21.42 4.30
N ASP A 229 -39.59 21.65 5.47
CA ASP A 229 -39.75 23.02 5.98
C ASP A 229 -38.37 23.60 6.41
N PRO A 230 -38.04 24.84 6.08
CA PRO A 230 -36.83 25.49 6.54
C PRO A 230 -36.58 25.38 8.05
N GLN A 231 -37.68 25.40 8.85
CA GLN A 231 -37.56 25.23 10.31
C GLN A 231 -37.06 23.85 10.74
N GLN A 232 -37.26 22.82 9.90
CA GLN A 232 -36.79 21.44 10.18
C GLN A 232 -35.30 21.27 9.92
N LEU A 233 -34.68 22.15 9.15
CA LEU A 233 -33.23 22.09 8.88
C LEU A 233 -32.35 22.58 10.05
N GLY A 234 -32.93 23.23 11.07
CA GLY A 234 -32.19 23.99 12.05
C GLY A 234 -32.01 25.46 11.66
N ALA A 235 -31.21 26.20 12.41
CA ALA A 235 -30.97 27.60 12.09
C ALA A 235 -30.06 27.76 10.84
N PRO A 236 -30.18 28.90 10.12
CA PRO A 236 -29.22 29.21 9.05
C PRO A 236 -27.78 29.11 9.52
N ASP A 237 -26.92 28.48 8.71
CA ASP A 237 -25.50 28.19 9.01
C ASP A 237 -25.24 27.25 10.20
N GLN A 238 -26.28 26.59 10.70
CA GLN A 238 -26.22 25.61 11.78
C GLN A 238 -27.00 24.31 11.43
N ILE A 239 -27.13 24.02 10.14
CA ILE A 239 -27.72 22.78 9.67
C ILE A 239 -26.87 21.62 10.19
N PRO A 240 -27.46 20.69 10.97
CA PRO A 240 -26.72 19.62 11.61
C PRO A 240 -26.13 18.64 10.58
N ILE A 241 -25.06 17.98 10.96
CA ILE A 241 -24.54 16.86 10.22
C ILE A 241 -25.57 15.72 10.31
N PRO A 242 -25.98 15.10 9.18
CA PRO A 242 -26.96 14.02 9.19
C PRO A 242 -26.40 12.80 9.93
N ALA A 243 -27.29 12.03 10.55
CA ALA A 243 -26.89 10.77 11.18
C ALA A 243 -26.34 9.79 10.13
N ALA A 244 -25.28 9.06 10.48
CA ALA A 244 -24.68 8.05 9.61
C ALA A 244 -25.64 6.83 9.50
N THR A 245 -26.55 6.88 8.56
CA THR A 245 -27.46 5.78 8.26
C THR A 245 -27.24 5.26 6.84
N PRO A 246 -27.36 3.97 6.57
CA PRO A 246 -27.13 3.40 5.24
C PRO A 246 -28.34 3.61 4.29
N ASN A 247 -28.97 4.79 4.30
CA ASN A 247 -30.08 5.10 3.42
C ASN A 247 -29.58 5.87 2.18
N ALA A 248 -29.48 5.18 1.04
CA ALA A 248 -29.01 5.77 -0.21
C ALA A 248 -30.01 6.71 -0.90
N GLU A 249 -31.25 6.79 -0.41
CA GLU A 249 -32.32 7.62 -1.00
C GLU A 249 -32.47 8.97 -0.30
N ASP A 250 -31.75 9.19 0.81
CA ASP A 250 -31.78 10.44 1.55
C ASP A 250 -30.88 11.50 0.86
N PRO A 251 -31.47 12.58 0.31
CA PRO A 251 -30.69 13.62 -0.39
C PRO A 251 -29.63 14.29 0.51
N GLN A 252 -29.93 14.45 1.80
CA GLN A 252 -29.00 15.08 2.74
C GLN A 252 -27.79 14.17 3.01
N LEU A 253 -27.99 12.87 3.12
CA LEU A 253 -26.90 11.89 3.25
C LEU A 253 -26.05 11.83 1.99
N PHE A 254 -26.68 11.90 0.82
CA PHE A 254 -25.95 11.93 -0.45
C PHE A 254 -25.06 13.19 -0.56
N ASP A 255 -25.61 14.35 -0.22
CA ASP A 255 -24.86 15.62 -0.22
C ASP A 255 -23.76 15.61 0.84
N TYR A 256 -24.02 15.06 2.00
CA TYR A 256 -23.00 14.95 3.05
C TYR A 256 -21.84 14.06 2.62
N GLN A 257 -22.11 12.97 1.92
CA GLN A 257 -21.06 12.16 1.32
C GLN A 257 -20.22 12.96 0.29
N ARG A 258 -20.86 13.72 -0.60
CA ARG A 258 -20.17 14.60 -1.55
C ARG A 258 -19.34 15.68 -0.86
N PHE A 259 -19.87 16.22 0.23
CA PHE A 259 -19.13 17.17 1.06
C PHE A 259 -17.87 16.49 1.65
N ARG A 260 -17.97 15.30 2.22
CA ARG A 260 -16.82 14.56 2.74
C ARG A 260 -15.79 14.25 1.64
N GLU A 261 -16.22 13.88 0.47
CA GLU A 261 -15.36 13.72 -0.72
C GLU A 261 -14.64 15.03 -1.08
N SER A 262 -15.32 16.16 -0.96
CA SER A 262 -14.68 17.47 -1.17
C SER A 262 -13.64 17.83 -0.11
N VAL A 263 -13.82 17.37 1.14
CA VAL A 263 -12.83 17.50 2.21
C VAL A 263 -11.59 16.67 1.90
N ALA A 264 -11.77 15.41 1.48
CA ALA A 264 -10.67 14.56 1.06
C ALA A 264 -9.89 15.14 -0.13
N ASP A 265 -10.60 15.64 -1.15
CA ASP A 265 -9.96 16.28 -2.32
C ASP A 265 -9.16 17.53 -1.92
N ALA A 266 -9.72 18.38 -1.06
CA ALA A 266 -9.04 19.57 -0.57
C ALA A 266 -7.79 19.22 0.26
N TRP A 267 -7.86 18.22 1.11
CA TRP A 267 -6.72 17.70 1.88
C TRP A 267 -5.61 17.20 0.95
N THR A 268 -5.93 16.32 0.00
CA THR A 268 -4.98 15.79 -0.96
C THR A 268 -4.30 16.89 -1.76
N ARG A 269 -5.08 17.83 -2.29
CA ARG A 269 -4.56 18.97 -3.05
C ARG A 269 -3.59 19.82 -2.24
N ARG A 270 -3.94 20.12 -0.98
CA ARG A 270 -3.11 20.97 -0.08
C ARG A 270 -1.77 20.30 0.22
N LEU A 271 -1.77 19.03 0.61
CA LEU A 271 -0.54 18.33 0.97
C LEU A 271 0.34 18.05 -0.26
N CYS A 272 -0.25 17.68 -1.39
CA CYS A 272 0.50 17.60 -2.65
C CYS A 272 1.17 18.92 -3.02
N ALA A 273 0.47 20.04 -2.87
CA ALA A 273 1.04 21.37 -3.13
C ALA A 273 2.19 21.72 -2.18
N ALA A 274 2.09 21.33 -0.89
CA ALA A 274 3.16 21.51 0.09
C ALA A 274 4.40 20.67 -0.27
N ILE A 275 4.19 19.39 -0.63
CA ILE A 275 5.29 18.51 -1.09
C ILE A 275 5.98 19.14 -2.32
N ARG A 276 5.23 19.58 -3.33
CA ARG A 276 5.81 20.17 -4.56
C ARG A 276 6.62 21.44 -4.32
N LYS A 277 6.33 22.17 -3.25
CA LYS A 277 7.16 23.34 -2.84
C LYS A 277 8.49 22.91 -2.25
N GLY A 278 8.51 21.81 -1.49
CA GLY A 278 9.74 21.27 -0.91
C GLY A 278 10.52 20.44 -1.91
N ASP A 279 9.82 19.66 -2.71
CA ASP A 279 10.36 18.68 -3.65
C ASP A 279 9.53 18.64 -4.94
N PRO A 280 10.02 19.25 -6.00
CA PRO A 280 9.37 19.19 -7.31
C PRO A 280 9.73 17.94 -8.13
N GLN A 281 10.60 17.05 -7.63
CA GLN A 281 11.21 15.99 -8.43
C GLN A 281 10.55 14.62 -8.25
N HIS A 282 10.26 14.24 -6.99
CA HIS A 282 9.71 12.93 -6.69
C HIS A 282 8.21 12.83 -6.99
N LEU A 283 7.76 11.63 -7.26
CA LEU A 283 6.34 11.33 -7.43
C LEU A 283 5.58 11.46 -6.11
N VAL A 284 4.27 11.67 -6.19
CA VAL A 284 3.38 11.76 -5.02
C VAL A 284 2.18 10.85 -5.22
N THR A 285 1.76 10.17 -4.16
CA THR A 285 0.58 9.31 -4.13
C THR A 285 -0.15 9.39 -2.78
N VAL A 286 -1.25 8.66 -2.68
CA VAL A 286 -1.98 8.39 -1.42
C VAL A 286 -2.23 6.90 -1.32
N GLY A 287 -1.90 6.28 -0.21
CA GLY A 287 -2.14 4.86 0.06
C GLY A 287 -3.62 4.58 0.34
N HIS A 288 -4.45 4.51 -0.71
CA HIS A 288 -5.88 4.31 -0.55
C HIS A 288 -6.23 2.89 -0.12
N ILE A 289 -7.14 2.76 0.84
CA ILE A 289 -7.77 1.49 1.18
C ILE A 289 -8.66 1.01 0.02
N GLN A 290 -8.84 -0.31 -0.14
CA GLN A 290 -9.68 -0.89 -1.20
C GLN A 290 -11.12 -0.34 -1.24
N TRP A 291 -11.63 0.13 -0.11
CA TRP A 291 -12.97 0.73 0.00
C TRP A 291 -13.09 2.13 -0.63
N ALA A 292 -12.00 2.73 -1.08
CA ALA A 292 -12.02 3.92 -1.92
C ALA A 292 -12.57 3.60 -3.33
N ALA A 293 -12.45 2.36 -3.81
CA ALA A 293 -13.13 1.85 -4.99
C ALA A 293 -14.55 1.40 -4.64
N THR A 294 -15.49 2.33 -4.66
CA THR A 294 -16.82 2.18 -4.06
C THR A 294 -17.87 1.53 -4.93
N ALA A 295 -17.63 1.40 -6.24
CA ALA A 295 -18.63 1.00 -7.21
C ALA A 295 -19.28 -0.37 -6.97
N PHE A 296 -18.64 -1.24 -6.22
CA PHE A 296 -19.05 -2.63 -6.03
C PHE A 296 -19.67 -2.93 -4.65
N LEU A 297 -19.75 -1.93 -3.78
CA LEU A 297 -20.18 -2.11 -2.41
C LEU A 297 -21.38 -1.20 -2.10
N PRO A 298 -22.63 -1.67 -2.34
CA PRO A 298 -23.81 -0.90 -1.99
C PRO A 298 -23.77 -0.50 -0.51
N GLY A 299 -23.93 0.79 -0.23
CA GLY A 299 -23.87 1.33 1.14
C GLY A 299 -22.46 1.64 1.68
N VAL A 300 -21.40 1.29 0.98
CA VAL A 300 -20.02 1.60 1.39
C VAL A 300 -19.55 2.98 0.93
N ARG A 301 -20.34 3.73 0.20
CA ARG A 301 -20.07 5.12 -0.19
C ARG A 301 -19.66 6.03 0.98
N HIS A 302 -20.05 5.62 2.18
CA HIS A 302 -19.75 6.37 3.40
C HIS A 302 -18.37 6.09 3.99
N TYR A 303 -17.65 5.06 3.51
CA TYR A 303 -16.45 4.57 4.22
C TYR A 303 -15.27 5.55 4.14
N ALA A 304 -14.52 5.57 3.07
CA ALA A 304 -13.27 6.35 3.02
C ALA A 304 -13.48 7.82 2.62
N ALA A 305 -14.53 8.12 1.87
CA ALA A 305 -14.83 9.42 1.27
C ALA A 305 -13.74 9.95 0.32
N PHE A 306 -12.97 9.06 -0.30
CA PHE A 306 -12.04 9.42 -1.37
C PHE A 306 -12.64 9.08 -2.72
N ASP A 307 -12.83 10.09 -3.56
CA ASP A 307 -13.13 9.93 -4.98
C ASP A 307 -11.79 9.79 -5.74
N LEU A 308 -11.48 8.58 -6.18
CA LEU A 308 -10.21 8.27 -6.86
C LEU A 308 -10.00 9.11 -8.12
N GLN A 309 -11.07 9.42 -8.86
CA GLN A 309 -10.99 10.23 -10.07
C GLN A 309 -10.68 11.70 -9.74
N ALA A 310 -11.30 12.25 -8.69
CA ALA A 310 -11.01 13.59 -8.21
C ALA A 310 -9.59 13.69 -7.67
N ASN A 311 -9.20 12.77 -6.80
CA ASN A 311 -7.87 12.74 -6.18
C ASN A 311 -6.73 12.54 -7.18
N ALA A 312 -6.95 11.77 -8.25
CA ALA A 312 -5.96 11.54 -9.30
C ALA A 312 -5.46 12.82 -9.97
N ARG A 313 -6.19 13.94 -9.88
CA ARG A 313 -5.75 15.25 -10.41
C ARG A 313 -4.55 15.83 -9.66
N HIS A 314 -4.33 15.40 -8.41
CA HIS A 314 -3.33 15.96 -7.52
C HIS A 314 -2.08 15.08 -7.38
N VAL A 315 -2.22 13.77 -7.56
CA VAL A 315 -1.17 12.77 -7.42
C VAL A 315 -0.59 12.36 -8.79
N ASP A 316 0.58 11.72 -8.80
CA ASP A 316 1.21 11.26 -10.04
C ASP A 316 0.76 9.86 -10.44
N PHE A 317 0.45 9.01 -9.46
CA PHE A 317 -0.09 7.67 -9.66
C PHE A 317 -1.06 7.31 -8.54
N VAL A 318 -1.91 6.33 -8.79
CA VAL A 318 -2.89 5.83 -7.83
C VAL A 318 -2.31 4.64 -7.08
N THR A 319 -2.22 4.73 -5.77
CA THR A 319 -1.92 3.57 -4.92
C THR A 319 -3.20 3.06 -4.29
N ILE A 320 -3.43 1.75 -4.40
CA ILE A 320 -4.57 1.06 -3.80
C ILE A 320 -4.08 -0.14 -3.00
N HIS A 321 -4.63 -0.35 -1.82
CA HIS A 321 -4.42 -1.54 -1.01
C HIS A 321 -5.49 -2.57 -1.33
N PHE A 322 -5.14 -3.84 -1.33
CA PHE A 322 -6.11 -4.89 -1.60
C PHE A 322 -5.85 -6.13 -0.75
N TYR A 323 -6.86 -6.49 0.01
CA TYR A 323 -6.91 -7.72 0.78
C TYR A 323 -8.11 -8.54 0.38
N PRO A 324 -7.96 -9.85 0.16
CA PRO A 324 -9.09 -10.73 -0.06
C PRO A 324 -10.08 -10.64 1.09
N LEU A 325 -11.36 -10.66 0.77
CA LEU A 325 -12.41 -10.65 1.79
C LEU A 325 -12.39 -11.98 2.53
N VAL A 326 -12.23 -11.92 3.84
CA VAL A 326 -12.25 -13.11 4.68
C VAL A 326 -13.64 -13.70 4.68
N SER A 327 -13.79 -14.90 4.15
CA SER A 327 -15.00 -15.67 4.36
C SER A 327 -14.93 -16.38 5.72
N PRO A 328 -15.97 -16.35 6.54
CA PRO A 328 -16.03 -17.19 7.74
C PRO A 328 -16.09 -18.69 7.42
N ASN A 329 -16.30 -19.06 6.14
CA ASN A 329 -16.30 -20.46 5.68
C ASN A 329 -14.95 -20.80 4.99
N PRO A 330 -14.00 -21.44 5.67
CA PRO A 330 -12.74 -21.87 5.08
C PRO A 330 -12.92 -22.91 3.95
N GLY A 331 -14.12 -23.45 3.75
CA GLY A 331 -14.44 -24.47 2.73
C GLY A 331 -14.64 -23.95 1.30
N GLN A 332 -14.35 -22.70 0.98
CA GLN A 332 -14.62 -22.16 -0.37
C GLN A 332 -13.48 -22.39 -1.37
N GLY A 333 -12.26 -22.72 -0.90
CA GLY A 333 -11.14 -23.10 -1.74
C GLY A 333 -10.98 -22.21 -2.98
N GLN A 334 -10.80 -22.83 -4.14
CA GLN A 334 -10.57 -22.12 -5.41
C GLN A 334 -11.67 -21.11 -5.78
N ARG A 335 -12.93 -21.37 -5.46
CA ARG A 335 -14.02 -20.41 -5.74
C ARG A 335 -13.86 -19.11 -4.95
N GLY A 336 -13.36 -19.17 -3.73
CA GLY A 336 -13.04 -17.99 -2.94
C GLY A 336 -11.90 -17.18 -3.57
N VAL A 337 -10.86 -17.85 -4.03
CA VAL A 337 -9.73 -17.25 -4.74
C VAL A 337 -10.21 -16.53 -6.00
N ASP A 338 -10.99 -17.19 -6.85
CA ASP A 338 -11.48 -16.64 -8.11
C ASP A 338 -12.43 -15.45 -7.92
N ALA A 339 -13.28 -15.48 -6.89
CA ALA A 339 -14.17 -14.37 -6.58
C ALA A 339 -13.41 -13.12 -6.12
N ASN A 340 -12.39 -13.29 -5.25
CA ASN A 340 -11.57 -12.17 -4.84
C ASN A 340 -10.68 -11.65 -5.97
N ALA A 341 -10.23 -12.50 -6.89
CA ALA A 341 -9.56 -12.10 -8.12
C ALA A 341 -10.47 -11.23 -9.00
N ALA A 342 -11.74 -11.60 -9.16
CA ALA A 342 -12.72 -10.78 -9.87
C ALA A 342 -13.00 -9.45 -9.16
N TYR A 343 -13.01 -9.45 -7.83
CA TYR A 343 -13.13 -8.23 -7.05
C TYR A 343 -11.92 -7.32 -7.21
N LEU A 344 -10.70 -7.84 -7.16
CA LEU A 344 -9.50 -7.06 -7.45
C LEU A 344 -9.56 -6.44 -8.85
N GLU A 345 -9.96 -7.22 -9.87
CA GLU A 345 -10.12 -6.69 -11.22
C GLU A 345 -11.10 -5.52 -11.28
N ALA A 346 -12.19 -5.60 -10.53
CA ALA A 346 -13.17 -4.54 -10.43
C ALA A 346 -12.61 -3.29 -9.74
N VAL A 347 -11.87 -3.45 -8.64
CA VAL A 347 -11.18 -2.35 -7.95
C VAL A 347 -10.18 -1.67 -8.87
N LEU A 348 -9.32 -2.43 -9.56
CA LEU A 348 -8.33 -1.89 -10.50
C LEU A 348 -8.98 -1.13 -11.66
N ARG A 349 -10.17 -1.56 -12.11
CA ARG A 349 -10.93 -0.86 -13.15
C ARG A 349 -11.35 0.53 -12.68
N GLU A 350 -11.78 0.69 -11.43
CA GLU A 350 -12.11 2.00 -10.87
C GLU A 350 -10.88 2.88 -10.67
N CYS A 351 -9.74 2.27 -10.34
CA CYS A 351 -8.46 2.97 -10.25
C CYS A 351 -7.92 3.40 -11.64
N SER A 352 -8.49 2.92 -12.75
CA SER A 352 -8.04 3.21 -14.11
C SER A 352 -8.47 4.61 -14.56
N VAL A 353 -7.81 5.62 -14.03
CA VAL A 353 -8.08 7.05 -14.27
C VAL A 353 -7.03 7.71 -15.18
N GLY A 354 -6.36 6.93 -16.01
CA GLY A 354 -5.34 7.42 -16.96
C GLY A 354 -3.95 7.64 -16.34
N LYS A 355 -3.72 7.16 -15.12
CA LYS A 355 -2.45 7.22 -14.40
C LYS A 355 -1.95 5.82 -14.04
N PRO A 356 -0.65 5.64 -13.72
CA PRO A 356 -0.15 4.37 -13.21
C PRO A 356 -0.93 3.95 -11.95
N ILE A 357 -1.12 2.66 -11.77
CA ILE A 357 -1.74 2.08 -10.57
C ILE A 357 -0.69 1.23 -9.87
N MET A 358 -0.57 1.35 -8.55
CA MET A 358 0.29 0.51 -7.72
C MET A 358 -0.54 -0.21 -6.66
N LEU A 359 -0.31 -1.50 -6.48
CA LEU A 359 -0.77 -2.21 -5.28
C LEU A 359 0.21 -1.90 -4.15
N GLY A 360 -0.11 -0.86 -3.34
CA GLY A 360 0.73 -0.40 -2.22
C GLY A 360 0.74 -1.37 -1.06
N GLU A 361 -0.34 -2.15 -0.92
CA GLU A 361 -0.43 -3.29 -0.03
C GLU A 361 -1.27 -4.39 -0.70
N PHE A 362 -0.81 -5.63 -0.55
CA PHE A 362 -1.61 -6.81 -0.84
C PHE A 362 -1.05 -7.98 -0.05
N ALA A 363 -1.89 -8.87 0.42
CA ALA A 363 -1.45 -10.08 1.11
C ALA A 363 -2.55 -11.14 1.20
N TRP A 364 -2.10 -12.34 1.50
CA TRP A 364 -2.80 -13.36 2.21
C TRP A 364 -1.86 -13.97 3.25
N TYR A 365 -2.38 -14.77 4.16
CA TYR A 365 -1.60 -15.35 5.26
C TYR A 365 -1.53 -16.87 5.17
N GLY A 366 -0.46 -17.43 5.72
CA GLY A 366 -0.27 -18.86 5.83
C GLY A 366 0.32 -19.19 7.19
N GLY A 367 -0.53 -19.60 8.14
CA GLY A 367 -0.15 -19.90 9.52
C GLY A 367 -1.35 -20.28 10.37
N GLY A 368 -1.19 -20.20 11.68
CA GLY A 368 -2.23 -20.51 12.66
C GLY A 368 -3.41 -19.55 12.65
N ASP A 369 -4.37 -19.81 13.51
CA ASP A 369 -5.51 -18.93 13.68
C ASP A 369 -5.09 -17.55 14.25
N ILE A 370 -5.92 -16.56 14.00
CA ILE A 370 -5.77 -15.22 14.54
C ILE A 370 -6.94 -14.97 15.49
N ARG A 371 -6.60 -14.56 16.72
CA ARG A 371 -7.58 -14.42 17.79
C ARG A 371 -7.64 -13.00 18.33
N ARG A 372 -8.83 -12.61 18.73
CA ARG A 372 -9.06 -11.44 19.58
C ARG A 372 -9.70 -11.94 20.89
N GLY A 373 -8.91 -12.04 21.96
CA GLY A 373 -9.28 -12.79 23.14
C GLY A 373 -9.51 -14.27 22.81
N ASP A 374 -10.63 -14.83 23.23
CA ASP A 374 -11.00 -16.23 22.95
C ASP A 374 -11.64 -16.45 21.57
N GLN A 375 -12.02 -15.36 20.89
CA GLN A 375 -12.67 -15.44 19.59
C GLN A 375 -11.64 -15.61 18.47
N VAL A 376 -11.82 -16.65 17.64
CA VAL A 376 -11.11 -16.79 16.37
C VAL A 376 -11.74 -15.81 15.37
N ILE A 377 -10.97 -14.80 14.95
CA ILE A 377 -11.40 -13.80 13.97
C ILE A 377 -10.98 -14.20 12.55
N MET A 378 -9.90 -14.97 12.41
CA MET A 378 -9.47 -15.55 11.14
C MET A 378 -9.04 -17.01 11.37
N PRO A 379 -9.58 -17.96 10.60
CA PRO A 379 -9.23 -19.37 10.74
C PRO A 379 -7.77 -19.64 10.30
N PRO A 380 -7.16 -20.78 10.70
CA PRO A 380 -5.84 -21.12 10.22
C PRO A 380 -5.84 -21.33 8.69
N GLN A 381 -4.75 -20.93 8.05
CA GLN A 381 -4.49 -21.12 6.63
C GLN A 381 -3.14 -21.82 6.46
N THR A 382 -2.96 -22.53 5.35
CA THR A 382 -1.69 -23.16 5.05
C THR A 382 -0.75 -22.24 4.27
N PRO A 383 0.57 -22.51 4.21
CA PRO A 383 1.47 -21.81 3.31
C PRO A 383 1.04 -21.91 1.84
N GLU A 384 0.43 -23.03 1.44
CA GLU A 384 -0.11 -23.27 0.10
C GLU A 384 -1.31 -22.37 -0.19
N ASP A 385 -2.16 -22.09 0.82
CA ASP A 385 -3.26 -21.10 0.69
C ASP A 385 -2.69 -19.71 0.45
N GLN A 386 -1.65 -19.30 1.18
CA GLN A 386 -0.96 -18.03 0.95
C GLN A 386 -0.44 -17.94 -0.48
N VAL A 387 0.21 -19.00 -0.96
CA VAL A 387 0.71 -19.07 -2.34
C VAL A 387 -0.42 -18.94 -3.35
N ALA A 388 -1.50 -19.72 -3.20
CA ALA A 388 -2.62 -19.73 -4.12
C ALA A 388 -3.29 -18.35 -4.24
N TRP A 389 -3.59 -17.71 -3.11
CA TRP A 389 -4.21 -16.39 -3.06
C TRP A 389 -3.30 -15.31 -3.66
N CYS A 390 -2.07 -15.20 -3.19
CA CYS A 390 -1.16 -14.15 -3.63
C CYS A 390 -0.76 -14.31 -5.10
N SER A 391 -0.52 -15.53 -5.57
CA SER A 391 -0.22 -15.80 -6.98
C SER A 391 -1.37 -15.39 -7.90
N ARG A 392 -2.61 -15.65 -7.47
CA ARG A 392 -3.78 -15.26 -8.26
C ARG A 392 -3.96 -13.74 -8.33
N LEU A 393 -3.65 -13.03 -7.23
CA LEU A 393 -3.65 -11.57 -7.22
C LEU A 393 -2.60 -10.98 -8.18
N LEU A 394 -1.39 -11.54 -8.21
CA LEU A 394 -0.36 -11.16 -9.18
C LEU A 394 -0.82 -11.39 -10.61
N GLU A 395 -1.37 -12.57 -10.91
CA GLU A 395 -1.84 -12.92 -12.26
C GLU A 395 -2.90 -11.94 -12.77
N VAL A 396 -3.88 -11.58 -11.94
CA VAL A 396 -4.95 -10.65 -12.31
C VAL A 396 -4.42 -9.23 -12.51
N SER A 397 -3.49 -8.80 -11.69
CA SER A 397 -2.97 -7.42 -11.71
C SER A 397 -1.83 -7.20 -12.71
N GLN A 398 -1.14 -8.26 -13.14
CA GLN A 398 -0.03 -8.15 -14.08
C GLN A 398 -0.47 -7.51 -15.42
N GLY A 399 0.30 -6.53 -15.89
CA GLY A 399 -0.02 -5.71 -17.06
C GLY A 399 -1.06 -4.60 -16.80
N ARG A 400 -1.55 -4.45 -15.56
CA ARG A 400 -2.52 -3.43 -15.16
C ARG A 400 -1.99 -2.47 -14.12
N VAL A 401 -0.96 -2.88 -13.39
CA VAL A 401 -0.31 -2.06 -12.36
C VAL A 401 1.18 -1.89 -12.65
N CYS A 402 1.75 -0.82 -12.15
CA CYS A 402 3.17 -0.48 -12.29
C CYS A 402 4.02 -0.99 -11.11
N GLY A 403 3.40 -1.61 -10.10
CA GLY A 403 4.14 -2.15 -8.97
C GLY A 403 3.28 -2.90 -7.96
N TRP A 404 3.96 -3.70 -7.13
CA TRP A 404 3.39 -4.55 -6.09
C TRP A 404 4.23 -4.46 -4.83
N LEU A 405 3.62 -4.07 -3.70
CA LEU A 405 4.26 -4.06 -2.39
C LEU A 405 3.51 -4.99 -1.45
N HIS A 406 4.12 -6.11 -1.13
CA HIS A 406 3.49 -7.12 -0.27
C HIS A 406 3.39 -6.63 1.19
N TRP A 407 2.33 -7.00 1.88
CA TRP A 407 2.15 -6.80 3.33
C TRP A 407 2.41 -8.11 4.09
N ALA A 408 3.55 -8.31 4.78
CA ALA A 408 4.65 -7.38 4.88
C ALA A 408 6.00 -8.13 4.73
N PHE A 409 7.11 -7.51 5.12
CA PHE A 409 8.44 -8.12 5.09
C PHE A 409 8.44 -9.49 5.77
N ALA A 410 8.06 -9.58 7.04
CA ALA A 410 8.08 -10.83 7.78
C ALA A 410 6.83 -11.00 8.66
N ASP A 411 6.56 -12.24 9.07
CA ASP A 411 5.52 -12.55 10.06
C ASP A 411 5.76 -11.76 11.33
N THR A 412 4.70 -11.19 11.92
CA THR A 412 4.77 -10.40 13.15
C THR A 412 3.97 -11.08 14.26
N PRO A 413 4.59 -11.92 15.10
CA PRO A 413 3.87 -12.77 16.07
C PRO A 413 2.99 -12.01 17.06
N THR A 414 3.31 -10.74 17.32
CA THR A 414 2.55 -9.86 18.23
C THR A 414 1.33 -9.22 17.60
N SER A 415 1.15 -9.33 16.28
CA SER A 415 -0.02 -8.77 15.59
C SER A 415 -1.30 -9.55 15.90
N MET A 416 -2.42 -8.83 15.92
CA MET A 416 -3.77 -9.39 16.14
C MET A 416 -4.59 -9.46 14.85
N ASP A 417 -3.96 -9.33 13.70
CA ASP A 417 -4.55 -9.42 12.37
C ASP A 417 -3.71 -10.31 11.44
N LEU A 418 -3.99 -10.29 10.15
CA LEU A 418 -3.29 -11.11 9.15
C LEU A 418 -1.76 -10.89 9.12
N THR A 419 -1.27 -9.73 9.58
CA THR A 419 0.17 -9.41 9.66
C THR A 419 0.94 -10.45 10.48
N ARG A 420 0.25 -11.15 11.36
CA ARG A 420 0.85 -12.22 12.17
C ARG A 420 1.48 -13.32 11.32
N TRP A 421 0.88 -13.64 10.16
CA TRP A 421 1.26 -14.76 9.31
C TRP A 421 1.37 -14.41 7.82
N SER A 422 1.32 -13.13 7.46
CA SER A 422 1.34 -12.70 6.05
C SER A 422 2.74 -12.47 5.49
N GLY A 423 3.78 -12.51 6.31
CA GLY A 423 5.15 -12.22 5.91
C GLY A 423 5.62 -13.00 4.69
N ILE A 424 6.60 -12.43 3.99
CA ILE A 424 7.42 -13.10 2.96
C ILE A 424 8.39 -14.06 3.65
N TRP A 425 8.91 -13.64 4.80
CA TRP A 425 9.71 -14.46 5.72
C TRP A 425 8.92 -14.76 6.99
N THR A 426 9.30 -15.82 7.69
CA THR A 426 8.88 -16.02 9.07
C THR A 426 9.50 -14.97 9.99
N ALA A 427 9.04 -14.89 11.24
CA ALA A 427 9.66 -13.99 12.23
C ALA A 427 11.15 -14.29 12.47
N ASP A 428 11.57 -15.55 12.29
CA ASP A 428 12.97 -15.98 12.39
C ASP A 428 13.71 -15.87 11.04
N LEU A 429 13.17 -15.10 10.11
CA LEU A 429 13.76 -14.79 8.80
C LEU A 429 13.98 -16.03 7.90
N GLN A 430 13.18 -17.08 8.05
CA GLN A 430 13.13 -18.18 7.09
C GLN A 430 12.22 -17.80 5.92
N LEU A 431 12.72 -17.92 4.69
CA LEU A 431 11.96 -17.60 3.48
C LEU A 431 10.78 -18.58 3.33
N LYS A 432 9.56 -18.06 3.23
CA LYS A 432 8.33 -18.84 3.05
C LYS A 432 8.15 -19.26 1.58
N PRO A 433 7.37 -20.32 1.29
CA PRO A 433 7.07 -20.73 -0.08
C PRO A 433 6.55 -19.60 -0.96
N TRP A 434 5.70 -18.72 -0.42
CA TRP A 434 5.27 -17.51 -1.09
C TRP A 434 6.44 -16.59 -1.43
N GLY A 435 7.38 -16.41 -0.52
CA GLY A 435 8.56 -15.57 -0.72
C GLY A 435 9.43 -16.02 -1.88
N VAL A 436 9.58 -17.34 -2.07
CA VAL A 436 10.31 -17.92 -3.21
C VAL A 436 9.64 -17.49 -4.53
N LEU A 437 8.33 -17.74 -4.66
CA LEU A 437 7.58 -17.41 -5.87
C LEU A 437 7.52 -15.91 -6.15
N TYR A 438 7.36 -15.10 -5.10
CA TYR A 438 7.32 -13.64 -5.25
C TYR A 438 8.69 -13.07 -5.65
N GLY A 439 9.78 -13.64 -5.13
CA GLY A 439 11.15 -13.29 -5.56
C GLY A 439 11.42 -13.66 -7.03
N GLU A 440 10.96 -14.83 -7.49
CA GLU A 440 11.03 -15.20 -8.90
C GLU A 440 10.22 -14.25 -9.79
N PHE A 441 9.04 -13.86 -9.33
CA PHE A 441 8.23 -12.85 -10.01
C PHE A 441 8.96 -11.51 -10.07
N ALA A 442 9.54 -11.04 -8.97
CA ALA A 442 10.28 -9.78 -8.89
C ALA A 442 11.43 -9.71 -9.92
N ARG A 443 12.26 -10.75 -9.95
CA ARG A 443 13.37 -10.84 -10.92
C ARG A 443 12.89 -10.78 -12.37
N ARG A 444 11.77 -11.44 -12.70
CA ARG A 444 11.21 -11.41 -14.06
C ARG A 444 10.59 -10.05 -14.40
N ALA A 445 9.80 -9.47 -13.50
CA ALA A 445 9.11 -8.21 -13.72
C ALA A 445 10.08 -7.03 -13.92
N SER A 446 11.20 -7.03 -13.22
CA SER A 446 12.24 -5.98 -13.33
C SER A 446 12.96 -6.00 -14.68
N VAL A 447 13.08 -7.17 -15.32
CA VAL A 447 13.80 -7.32 -16.61
C VAL A 447 12.85 -7.20 -17.80
N MET A 448 11.62 -7.70 -17.66
CA MET A 448 10.65 -7.76 -18.75
C MET A 448 9.26 -7.39 -18.21
N PRO A 449 8.93 -6.09 -18.22
CA PRO A 449 7.58 -5.65 -17.84
C PRO A 449 6.52 -6.35 -18.68
N ALA A 450 5.44 -6.76 -18.06
CA ALA A 450 4.33 -7.36 -18.78
C ALA A 450 3.66 -6.34 -19.71
N PRO A 451 3.26 -6.74 -20.93
CA PRO A 451 2.53 -5.85 -21.82
C PRO A 451 1.21 -5.40 -21.16
N PRO A 452 0.72 -4.20 -21.52
CA PRO A 452 -0.57 -3.72 -21.03
C PRO A 452 -1.70 -4.72 -21.30
N ARG A 453 -2.50 -4.98 -20.30
CA ARG A 453 -3.62 -5.92 -20.36
C ARG A 453 -4.93 -5.17 -20.17
N PRO A 454 -5.84 -5.17 -21.15
CA PRO A 454 -7.13 -4.50 -21.01
C PRO A 454 -7.98 -5.18 -19.92
N PHE A 455 -8.87 -4.43 -19.32
CA PHE A 455 -9.86 -4.98 -18.40
C PHE A 455 -10.91 -5.79 -19.17
N SER A 456 -11.28 -6.95 -18.64
CA SER A 456 -12.44 -7.68 -19.13
C SER A 456 -13.70 -6.84 -18.97
N PRO A 457 -14.66 -6.91 -19.88
CA PRO A 457 -15.94 -6.23 -19.72
C PRO A 457 -16.81 -6.95 -18.67
N LEU A 458 -16.26 -7.27 -17.51
CA LEU A 458 -17.01 -7.90 -16.44
C LEU A 458 -18.09 -6.94 -15.96
N ALA A 459 -19.35 -7.33 -16.10
CA ALA A 459 -20.44 -6.55 -15.58
C ALA A 459 -20.28 -6.40 -14.04
N ARG A 460 -20.53 -5.20 -13.56
CA ARG A 460 -20.52 -4.86 -12.12
C ARG A 460 -21.27 -5.90 -11.28
N ASP A 461 -22.45 -6.31 -11.77
CA ASP A 461 -23.31 -7.31 -11.17
C ASP A 461 -22.69 -8.71 -11.08
N GLU A 462 -21.79 -9.05 -11.99
CA GLU A 462 -21.12 -10.34 -11.96
C GLU A 462 -20.09 -10.44 -10.85
N ALA A 463 -19.30 -9.38 -10.61
CA ALA A 463 -18.36 -9.33 -9.50
C ALA A 463 -19.12 -9.41 -8.16
N GLN A 464 -20.23 -8.67 -8.02
CA GLN A 464 -21.08 -8.73 -6.83
C GLN A 464 -21.68 -10.11 -6.62
N ARG A 465 -22.20 -10.75 -7.67
CA ARG A 465 -22.76 -12.11 -7.57
C ARG A 465 -21.71 -13.11 -7.14
N ARG A 466 -20.49 -13.04 -7.69
CA ARG A 466 -19.39 -13.93 -7.31
C ARG A 466 -18.99 -13.75 -5.85
N LEU A 467 -18.90 -12.51 -5.37
CA LEU A 467 -18.64 -12.20 -3.97
C LEU A 467 -19.76 -12.71 -3.05
N SER A 468 -21.02 -12.55 -3.44
CA SER A 468 -22.18 -13.03 -2.69
C SER A 468 -22.18 -14.57 -2.56
N ILE A 469 -21.76 -15.27 -3.59
CA ILE A 469 -21.64 -16.74 -3.56
C ILE A 469 -20.52 -17.19 -2.63
N THR A 470 -19.41 -16.43 -2.56
CA THR A 470 -18.27 -16.78 -1.71
C THR A 470 -18.45 -16.39 -0.26
N ASN A 471 -19.24 -15.37 0.01
CA ASN A 471 -19.54 -14.90 1.36
C ASN A 471 -21.03 -14.53 1.52
N PRO A 472 -21.94 -15.53 1.51
CA PRO A 472 -23.38 -15.29 1.58
C PRO A 472 -23.84 -14.56 2.84
N ASN A 473 -23.02 -14.53 3.89
CA ASN A 473 -23.27 -13.85 5.16
C ASN A 473 -22.43 -12.57 5.32
N SER A 474 -21.63 -12.17 4.33
CA SER A 474 -20.99 -10.89 4.39
C SER A 474 -22.07 -9.82 4.23
N GLU A 475 -22.65 -9.45 5.33
CA GLU A 475 -23.15 -8.11 5.44
C GLU A 475 -21.92 -7.20 5.23
N PHE A 476 -21.75 -6.67 4.02
CA PHE A 476 -20.91 -5.52 3.74
C PHE A 476 -21.53 -4.30 4.43
N ARG A 477 -21.80 -4.44 5.70
CA ARG A 477 -22.01 -3.32 6.58
C ARG A 477 -20.62 -2.82 6.86
N ALA A 478 -20.26 -1.70 6.25
CA ALA A 478 -19.28 -0.85 6.86
C ALA A 478 -19.68 -0.74 8.33
N THR A 479 -19.07 -1.52 9.18
CA THR A 479 -19.03 -1.20 10.60
C THR A 479 -18.19 0.07 10.68
N SER A 480 -18.89 1.19 10.45
CA SER A 480 -18.45 2.49 10.87
C SER A 480 -18.28 2.39 12.36
N SER A 481 -17.11 2.33 12.85
CA SER A 481 -16.67 2.47 14.22
C SER A 481 -15.69 1.39 14.64
N GLN A 482 -14.44 1.66 14.47
CA GLN A 482 -13.52 1.80 15.65
C GLN A 482 -12.16 2.27 15.19
#